data_64d6562956056e80d3fbc224bd88593e
#
_entry.id   64d6562956056e80d3fbc224bd88593e
#
_cell.length_a   1.000
_cell.length_b   1.000
_cell.length_c   1.000
_cell.angle_alpha   90.00
_cell.angle_beta   90.00
_cell.angle_gamma   90.00
#
_symmetry.space_group_name_H-M   'P 1'
#
loop_
_entity.id
_entity.type
_entity.pdbx_description
1 polymer ?
#
loop_
_entity_poly.entity_id
_entity_poly.type
_entity_poly.pdbx_seq_one_letter_code
_entity_poly.pdbx_strand_id
1 'polypeptide(L)'
;MINSITPIPASVSDFFWFNMPEGSEVASLLSTTFWMILGIAIIFLIYMVFSAASWVAHKYFIDSRNKAKGYTSLKTVTFGDESAVVANRFASVASVVAIFFFWGLATGSSLLGPIQLPAPFLGQTSFEYTAEDSYGKKDKGTVNLLVHTFNDKPKLEKADNSASGFAKNSALKVRERRTALLSSKKIGAKETDGFKIIEINGQPISKNEIVSFGNGEVLLTSKGSMQIRPYAGMTMEALYLPAPENVWKSFVRLNKEGYTNVGLWENVFWSLIRVVLGFALGCLFGIPLGF
;
A
#
# COMPACT_ATOMS: atom_id res chain seq x y z
N MET A 1 -10.48 28.22 11.81
CA MET A 1 -11.37 27.20 11.21
C MET A 1 -10.60 25.90 11.27
N ILE A 2 -10.93 25.05 12.25
CA ILE A 2 -10.29 23.73 12.45
C ILE A 2 -11.00 22.81 11.45
N ASN A 3 -10.28 22.40 10.40
CA ASN A 3 -10.76 21.34 9.53
C ASN A 3 -10.97 20.10 10.41
N SER A 4 -12.22 19.67 10.52
CA SER A 4 -12.58 18.38 11.09
C SER A 4 -11.94 17.31 10.23
N ILE A 5 -10.78 16.81 10.67
CA ILE A 5 -10.12 15.65 10.06
C ILE A 5 -11.05 14.48 10.36
N THR A 6 -11.67 13.92 9.32
CA THR A 6 -12.44 12.70 9.44
C THR A 6 -11.53 11.59 9.97
N PRO A 7 -11.96 10.83 10.97
CA PRO A 7 -11.16 9.73 11.51
C PRO A 7 -10.83 8.75 10.39
N ILE A 8 -9.57 8.29 10.37
CA ILE A 8 -9.11 7.31 9.40
C ILE A 8 -9.71 5.96 9.78
N PRO A 9 -10.32 5.24 8.84
CA PRO A 9 -10.92 3.96 9.12
C PRO A 9 -9.89 2.96 9.65
N ALA A 10 -10.21 2.25 10.73
CA ALA A 10 -9.35 1.28 11.38
C ALA A 10 -9.17 -0.01 10.56
N SER A 11 -10.09 -0.27 9.63
CA SER A 11 -10.06 -1.42 8.73
C SER A 11 -10.49 -1.04 7.32
N VAL A 12 -10.26 -1.92 6.36
CA VAL A 12 -10.74 -1.73 4.98
C VAL A 12 -12.28 -1.65 4.94
N SER A 13 -12.96 -2.34 5.84
CA SER A 13 -14.41 -2.24 6.01
C SER A 13 -14.84 -0.84 6.40
N ASP A 14 -14.11 -0.17 7.28
CA ASP A 14 -14.46 1.16 7.78
C ASP A 14 -14.27 2.26 6.71
N PHE A 15 -13.43 2.03 5.72
CA PHE A 15 -13.25 2.94 4.60
C PHE A 15 -14.51 3.05 3.71
N PHE A 16 -15.28 1.98 3.60
CA PHE A 16 -16.50 1.92 2.79
C PHE A 16 -17.78 2.28 3.58
N TRP A 17 -17.64 2.61 4.88
CA TRP A 17 -18.80 2.93 5.71
C TRP A 17 -19.06 4.43 5.76
N PHE A 18 -20.23 4.85 5.29
CA PHE A 18 -20.80 6.13 5.68
C PHE A 18 -21.14 6.06 7.18
N ASN A 19 -20.78 7.10 7.94
CA ASN A 19 -21.14 7.24 9.36
C ASN A 19 -22.64 7.04 9.53
N MET A 20 -23.04 5.82 9.84
CA MET A 20 -24.39 5.53 10.34
C MET A 20 -24.33 5.49 11.85
N PRO A 21 -25.39 5.97 12.53
CA PRO A 21 -25.42 5.95 13.99
C PRO A 21 -25.25 4.52 14.50
N GLU A 22 -24.31 4.36 15.44
CA GLU A 22 -24.09 3.11 16.15
C GLU A 22 -25.38 2.63 16.77
N GLY A 23 -25.84 1.43 16.49
CA GLY A 23 -26.89 0.83 17.27
C GLY A 23 -27.84 -0.17 16.66
N SER A 24 -27.77 -0.49 15.36
CA SER A 24 -28.63 -1.58 14.87
C SER A 24 -27.86 -2.60 14.03
N GLU A 25 -27.90 -3.86 14.44
CA GLU A 25 -27.39 -4.99 13.63
C GLU A 25 -28.02 -5.02 12.22
N VAL A 26 -29.25 -4.52 12.10
CA VAL A 26 -29.98 -4.40 10.82
C VAL A 26 -29.34 -3.34 9.90
N ALA A 27 -28.88 -2.22 10.46
CA ALA A 27 -28.21 -1.18 9.65
C ALA A 27 -26.84 -1.67 9.13
N SER A 28 -26.13 -2.48 9.92
CA SER A 28 -24.86 -3.08 9.49
C SER A 28 -25.05 -4.09 8.37
N LEU A 29 -26.06 -4.95 8.45
CA LEU A 29 -26.40 -5.92 7.41
C LEU A 29 -26.88 -5.25 6.13
N LEU A 30 -27.71 -4.21 6.23
CA LEU A 30 -28.18 -3.45 5.06
C LEU A 30 -27.04 -2.73 4.35
N SER A 31 -26.09 -2.15 5.09
CA SER A 31 -24.97 -1.49 4.46
C SER A 31 -24.00 -2.50 3.82
N THR A 32 -23.72 -3.63 4.45
CA THR A 32 -22.86 -4.68 3.87
C THR A 32 -23.47 -5.22 2.57
N THR A 33 -24.77 -5.49 2.56
CA THR A 33 -25.47 -5.94 1.34
C THR A 33 -25.48 -4.88 0.26
N PHE A 34 -25.67 -3.61 0.61
CA PHE A 34 -25.62 -2.50 -0.34
C PHE A 34 -24.23 -2.40 -1.00
N TRP A 35 -23.15 -2.47 -0.22
CA TRP A 35 -21.78 -2.41 -0.75
C TRP A 35 -21.41 -3.63 -1.57
N MET A 36 -21.89 -4.82 -1.20
CA MET A 36 -21.71 -6.01 -2.02
C MET A 36 -22.43 -5.86 -3.37
N ILE A 37 -23.67 -5.38 -3.37
CA ILE A 37 -24.44 -5.15 -4.59
C ILE A 37 -23.77 -4.07 -5.45
N LEU A 38 -23.32 -2.97 -4.84
CA LEU A 38 -22.59 -1.92 -5.54
C LEU A 38 -21.27 -2.44 -6.15
N GLY A 39 -20.51 -3.23 -5.40
CA GLY A 39 -19.28 -3.88 -5.90
C GLY A 39 -19.56 -4.78 -7.10
N ILE A 40 -20.58 -5.61 -7.02
CA ILE A 40 -21.02 -6.49 -8.13
C ILE A 40 -21.46 -5.64 -9.34
N ALA A 41 -22.22 -4.55 -9.10
CA ALA A 41 -22.66 -3.65 -10.16
C ALA A 41 -21.49 -2.94 -10.86
N ILE A 42 -20.47 -2.52 -10.11
CA ILE A 42 -19.25 -1.93 -10.66
C ILE A 42 -18.48 -2.96 -11.50
N ILE A 43 -18.31 -4.18 -11.01
CA ILE A 43 -17.66 -5.27 -11.77
C ILE A 43 -18.43 -5.57 -13.04
N PHE A 44 -19.75 -5.64 -12.97
CA PHE A 44 -20.60 -5.85 -14.14
C PHE A 44 -20.50 -4.69 -15.13
N LEU A 45 -20.46 -3.46 -14.68
CA LEU A 45 -20.28 -2.27 -15.52
C LEU A 45 -18.92 -2.28 -16.22
N ILE A 46 -17.86 -2.62 -15.50
CA ILE A 46 -16.51 -2.79 -16.07
C ILE A 46 -16.53 -3.88 -17.13
N TYR A 47 -17.16 -5.03 -16.85
CA TYR A 47 -17.31 -6.11 -17.82
C TYR A 47 -18.09 -5.66 -19.06
N MET A 48 -19.20 -4.94 -18.89
CA MET A 48 -20.00 -4.40 -20.00
C MET A 48 -19.18 -3.43 -20.87
N VAL A 49 -18.44 -2.52 -20.26
CA VAL A 49 -17.57 -1.57 -20.97
C VAL A 49 -16.47 -2.32 -21.74
N PHE A 50 -15.86 -3.30 -21.11
CA PHE A 50 -14.80 -4.11 -21.74
C PHE A 50 -15.34 -4.98 -22.87
N SER A 51 -16.53 -5.56 -22.70
CA SER A 51 -17.23 -6.33 -23.72
C SER A 51 -17.64 -5.45 -24.89
N ALA A 52 -18.19 -4.26 -24.64
CA ALA A 52 -18.54 -3.30 -25.68
C ALA A 52 -17.31 -2.80 -26.45
N ALA A 53 -16.24 -2.47 -25.74
CA ALA A 53 -14.97 -2.07 -26.35
C ALA A 53 -14.37 -3.20 -27.20
N SER A 54 -14.41 -4.43 -26.69
CA SER A 54 -13.97 -5.63 -27.42
C SER A 54 -14.82 -5.87 -28.68
N TRP A 55 -16.15 -5.72 -28.58
CA TRP A 55 -17.06 -5.85 -29.72
C TRP A 55 -16.79 -4.77 -30.78
N VAL A 56 -16.60 -3.51 -30.38
CA VAL A 56 -16.25 -2.42 -31.29
C VAL A 56 -14.90 -2.69 -31.96
N ALA A 57 -13.90 -3.08 -31.18
CA ALA A 57 -12.58 -3.42 -31.66
C ALA A 57 -12.67 -4.59 -32.70
N HIS A 58 -13.42 -5.62 -32.36
CA HIS A 58 -13.63 -6.76 -33.25
C HIS A 58 -14.32 -6.34 -34.55
N LYS A 59 -15.41 -5.55 -34.45
CA LYS A 59 -16.18 -5.10 -35.61
C LYS A 59 -15.39 -4.20 -36.55
N TYR A 60 -14.66 -3.23 -36.01
CA TYR A 60 -14.00 -2.21 -36.84
C TYR A 60 -12.57 -2.56 -37.23
N PHE A 61 -11.85 -3.32 -36.42
CA PHE A 61 -10.44 -3.60 -36.69
C PHE A 61 -10.14 -5.03 -37.10
N ILE A 62 -10.86 -6.02 -36.58
CA ILE A 62 -10.60 -7.43 -36.87
C ILE A 62 -11.44 -7.91 -38.07
N ASP A 63 -12.72 -7.58 -38.05
CA ASP A 63 -13.68 -8.05 -39.11
C ASP A 63 -13.41 -7.41 -40.47
N SER A 64 -13.05 -6.11 -40.47
CA SER A 64 -12.61 -5.40 -41.66
C SER A 64 -11.33 -6.03 -42.29
N ARG A 65 -10.45 -6.53 -41.45
CA ARG A 65 -9.17 -7.14 -41.82
C ARG A 65 -9.34 -8.59 -42.34
N ASN A 66 -10.28 -9.32 -41.75
CA ASN A 66 -10.62 -10.70 -42.19
C ASN A 66 -11.35 -10.73 -43.52
N LYS A 67 -12.22 -9.76 -43.79
CA LYS A 67 -12.89 -9.61 -45.10
C LYS A 67 -11.89 -9.38 -46.24
N ALA A 68 -10.79 -8.67 -45.95
CA ALA A 68 -9.76 -8.41 -46.97
C ALA A 68 -8.90 -9.64 -47.32
N LYS A 69 -8.90 -10.69 -46.48
CA LYS A 69 -8.03 -11.86 -46.64
C LYS A 69 -8.75 -13.19 -47.02
N GLY A 70 -10.07 -13.18 -47.19
CA GLY A 70 -10.82 -14.34 -47.73
C GLY A 70 -10.64 -15.64 -46.94
N TYR A 71 -10.60 -15.59 -45.59
CA TYR A 71 -10.48 -16.80 -44.79
C TYR A 71 -11.80 -17.60 -44.81
N THR A 72 -11.77 -18.72 -45.51
CA THR A 72 -12.93 -19.62 -45.67
C THR A 72 -12.81 -20.93 -44.89
N SER A 73 -11.77 -21.15 -44.08
CA SER A 73 -11.63 -22.40 -43.33
C SER A 73 -11.13 -22.17 -41.91
N LEU A 74 -11.69 -22.93 -40.97
CA LEU A 74 -11.17 -23.13 -39.62
C LEU A 74 -9.81 -23.84 -39.74
N LYS A 75 -8.72 -23.11 -39.67
CA LYS A 75 -7.39 -23.69 -39.62
C LYS A 75 -7.16 -24.22 -38.22
N THR A 76 -7.04 -25.51 -38.06
CA THR A 76 -6.65 -26.12 -36.78
C THR A 76 -5.22 -25.69 -36.46
N VAL A 77 -5.04 -24.91 -35.40
CA VAL A 77 -3.72 -24.48 -34.96
C VAL A 77 -3.04 -25.65 -34.27
N THR A 78 -2.05 -26.26 -34.93
CA THR A 78 -1.15 -27.22 -34.29
C THR A 78 -0.14 -26.50 -33.45
N PHE A 79 0.22 -27.09 -32.32
CA PHE A 79 1.23 -26.52 -31.40
C PHE A 79 2.54 -26.29 -32.16
N GLY A 80 3.01 -25.04 -32.22
CA GLY A 80 4.22 -24.64 -32.96
C GLY A 80 3.99 -24.04 -34.36
N ASP A 81 2.76 -23.95 -34.84
CA ASP A 81 2.45 -23.27 -36.13
C ASP A 81 2.26 -21.75 -35.89
N GLU A 82 3.34 -21.01 -35.97
CA GLU A 82 3.34 -19.54 -35.83
C GLU A 82 2.59 -18.81 -36.96
N SER A 83 2.40 -19.49 -38.09
CA SER A 83 1.69 -18.90 -39.27
C SER A 83 0.21 -18.66 -39.03
N ALA A 84 -0.38 -19.34 -38.04
CA ALA A 84 -1.77 -19.19 -37.63
C ALA A 84 -1.99 -18.03 -36.65
N VAL A 85 -0.92 -17.50 -36.02
CA VAL A 85 -1.02 -16.40 -35.07
C VAL A 85 -1.11 -15.08 -35.82
N VAL A 86 -2.29 -14.49 -35.87
CA VAL A 86 -2.47 -13.12 -36.40
C VAL A 86 -2.19 -12.13 -35.27
N ALA A 87 -1.06 -11.41 -35.39
CA ALA A 87 -0.70 -10.37 -34.42
C ALA A 87 -1.74 -9.24 -34.43
N ASN A 88 -2.50 -9.14 -33.37
CA ASN A 88 -3.42 -8.03 -33.16
C ASN A 88 -2.69 -6.89 -32.44
N ARG A 89 -2.19 -5.92 -33.20
CA ARG A 89 -1.45 -4.77 -32.69
C ARG A 89 -2.26 -3.97 -31.66
N PHE A 90 -3.58 -3.86 -31.86
CA PHE A 90 -4.44 -3.14 -30.92
C PHE A 90 -4.52 -3.88 -29.57
N ALA A 91 -4.75 -5.19 -29.59
CA ALA A 91 -4.80 -5.98 -28.36
C ALA A 91 -3.46 -5.93 -27.60
N SER A 92 -2.34 -5.96 -28.32
CA SER A 92 -1.02 -5.85 -27.72
C SER A 92 -0.80 -4.49 -27.03
N VAL A 93 -1.16 -3.39 -27.69
CA VAL A 93 -1.05 -2.05 -27.09
C VAL A 93 -2.02 -1.91 -25.92
N ALA A 94 -3.28 -2.36 -26.08
CA ALA A 94 -4.27 -2.32 -25.00
C ALA A 94 -3.83 -3.12 -23.78
N SER A 95 -3.22 -4.29 -23.97
CA SER A 95 -2.67 -5.09 -22.84
C SER A 95 -1.59 -4.37 -22.09
N VAL A 96 -0.65 -3.73 -22.80
CA VAL A 96 0.43 -2.97 -22.18
C VAL A 96 -0.15 -1.78 -21.40
N VAL A 97 -1.06 -1.02 -21.99
CA VAL A 97 -1.72 0.11 -21.31
C VAL A 97 -2.48 -0.36 -20.08
N ALA A 98 -3.20 -1.48 -20.17
CA ALA A 98 -3.94 -2.05 -19.05
C ALA A 98 -3.00 -2.47 -17.91
N ILE A 99 -1.87 -3.10 -18.22
CA ILE A 99 -0.86 -3.47 -17.20
C ILE A 99 -0.34 -2.23 -16.48
N PHE A 100 0.05 -1.18 -17.22
CA PHE A 100 0.52 0.07 -16.61
C PHE A 100 -0.56 0.78 -15.80
N PHE A 101 -1.81 0.76 -16.26
CA PHE A 101 -2.95 1.32 -15.55
C PHE A 101 -3.18 0.60 -14.20
N PHE A 102 -3.28 -0.74 -14.22
CA PHE A 102 -3.46 -1.52 -12.99
C PHE A 102 -2.25 -1.42 -12.06
N TRP A 103 -1.04 -1.38 -12.61
CA TRP A 103 0.16 -1.13 -11.83
C TRP A 103 0.11 0.24 -11.15
N GLY A 104 -0.21 1.29 -11.90
CA GLY A 104 -0.37 2.65 -11.35
C GLY A 104 -1.45 2.71 -10.27
N LEU A 105 -2.61 2.06 -10.50
CA LEU A 105 -3.71 2.01 -9.53
C LEU A 105 -3.27 1.33 -8.24
N ALA A 106 -2.68 0.13 -8.32
CA ALA A 106 -2.24 -0.64 -7.16
C ALA A 106 -1.17 0.08 -6.32
N THR A 107 -0.36 0.93 -6.96
CA THR A 107 0.75 1.64 -6.29
C THR A 107 0.43 3.09 -5.92
N GLY A 108 -0.78 3.56 -6.23
CA GLY A 108 -1.18 4.94 -5.96
C GLY A 108 -0.38 5.96 -6.78
N SER A 109 -0.06 5.61 -8.03
CA SER A 109 0.71 6.45 -8.93
C SER A 109 0.07 7.82 -9.14
N SER A 110 0.87 8.88 -9.05
CA SER A 110 0.45 10.24 -9.33
C SER A 110 0.02 10.47 -10.78
N LEU A 111 0.38 9.58 -11.69
CA LEU A 111 -0.01 9.63 -13.10
C LEU A 111 -1.51 9.40 -13.31
N LEU A 112 -2.18 8.74 -12.37
CA LEU A 112 -3.62 8.45 -12.46
C LEU A 112 -4.52 9.57 -11.94
N GLY A 113 -3.95 10.65 -11.38
CA GLY A 113 -4.69 11.83 -10.94
C GLY A 113 -5.82 11.48 -9.95
N PRO A 114 -7.11 11.77 -10.29
CA PRO A 114 -8.22 11.65 -9.35
C PRO A 114 -8.59 10.22 -8.94
N ILE A 115 -8.07 9.20 -9.67
CA ILE A 115 -8.35 7.78 -9.39
C ILE A 115 -7.27 7.17 -8.47
N GLN A 116 -6.43 8.00 -7.88
CA GLN A 116 -5.36 7.55 -7.00
C GLN A 116 -5.90 6.94 -5.72
N LEU A 117 -5.43 5.74 -5.37
CA LEU A 117 -5.77 5.13 -4.08
C LEU A 117 -5.09 5.85 -2.92
N PRO A 118 -5.72 5.90 -1.72
CA PRO A 118 -5.14 6.52 -0.55
C PRO A 118 -3.77 5.90 -0.20
N ALA A 119 -2.77 6.76 -0.10
CA ALA A 119 -1.42 6.38 0.29
C ALA A 119 -1.31 6.21 1.82
N PRO A 120 -0.29 5.51 2.32
CA PRO A 120 -0.01 5.47 3.75
C PRO A 120 0.30 6.87 4.28
N PHE A 121 -0.01 7.10 5.54
CA PHE A 121 0.33 8.35 6.18
C PHE A 121 1.87 8.50 6.29
N LEU A 122 2.36 9.69 5.95
CA LEU A 122 3.74 10.10 6.10
C LEU A 122 3.79 11.48 6.77
N GLY A 123 4.75 11.68 7.66
CA GLY A 123 4.93 12.95 8.34
C GLY A 123 4.76 12.85 9.85
N GLN A 124 4.53 14.00 10.48
CA GLN A 124 4.35 14.08 11.93
C GLN A 124 2.88 14.03 12.30
N THR A 125 2.56 13.29 13.34
CA THR A 125 1.26 13.27 13.99
C THR A 125 1.44 13.10 15.48
N SER A 126 0.46 13.46 16.27
CA SER A 126 0.49 13.33 17.72
C SER A 126 -0.89 12.96 18.25
N PHE A 127 -0.90 12.34 19.41
CA PHE A 127 -2.10 12.10 20.18
C PHE A 127 -1.82 12.30 21.66
N GLU A 128 -2.86 12.65 22.41
CA GLU A 128 -2.81 12.76 23.85
C GLU A 128 -3.30 11.45 24.50
N TYR A 129 -2.72 11.08 25.60
CA TYR A 129 -3.24 10.03 26.46
C TYR A 129 -3.41 10.54 27.88
N THR A 130 -4.43 10.04 28.57
CA THR A 130 -4.67 10.30 29.99
C THR A 130 -4.34 9.03 30.78
N ALA A 131 -3.46 9.17 31.75
CA ALA A 131 -3.14 8.12 32.71
C ALA A 131 -3.75 8.45 34.08
N GLU A 132 -4.15 7.44 34.80
CA GLU A 132 -4.66 7.52 36.17
C GLU A 132 -3.75 6.74 37.12
N ASP A 133 -3.43 7.30 38.25
CA ASP A 133 -2.65 6.63 39.31
C ASP A 133 -3.54 5.80 40.23
N SER A 134 -2.94 5.09 41.18
CA SER A 134 -3.63 4.28 42.19
C SER A 134 -4.55 5.09 43.13
N TYR A 135 -4.39 6.40 43.16
CA TYR A 135 -5.18 7.33 44.02
C TYR A 135 -6.30 8.02 43.21
N GLY A 136 -6.48 7.69 41.92
CA GLY A 136 -7.46 8.31 41.05
C GLY A 136 -7.06 9.65 40.48
N LYS A 137 -5.78 10.10 40.68
CA LYS A 137 -5.28 11.32 40.09
C LYS A 137 -5.01 11.07 38.59
N LYS A 138 -5.50 11.99 37.75
CA LYS A 138 -5.32 11.94 36.29
C LYS A 138 -4.21 12.89 35.88
N ASP A 139 -3.43 12.44 34.89
CA ASP A 139 -2.39 13.24 34.27
C ASP A 139 -2.33 12.95 32.78
N LYS A 140 -1.93 13.94 31.99
CA LYS A 140 -1.92 13.85 30.52
C LYS A 140 -0.50 13.83 29.99
N GLY A 141 -0.28 13.01 28.99
CA GLY A 141 0.97 12.99 28.24
C GLY A 141 0.68 13.00 26.73
N THR A 142 1.65 13.47 25.97
CA THR A 142 1.58 13.54 24.50
C THR A 142 2.56 12.57 23.88
N VAL A 143 2.10 11.86 22.86
CA VAL A 143 2.95 10.98 22.06
C VAL A 143 3.09 11.58 20.67
N ASN A 144 4.30 12.01 20.33
CA ASN A 144 4.65 12.51 19.01
C ASN A 144 5.14 11.35 18.16
N LEU A 145 4.55 11.17 16.99
CA LEU A 145 4.88 10.11 16.06
C LEU A 145 5.41 10.71 14.76
N LEU A 146 6.61 10.32 14.36
CA LEU A 146 7.19 10.65 13.05
C LEU A 146 7.16 9.40 12.16
N VAL A 147 6.28 9.41 11.17
CA VAL A 147 6.15 8.33 10.20
C VAL A 147 6.98 8.65 8.97
N HIS A 148 7.84 7.73 8.59
CA HIS A 148 8.80 7.92 7.50
C HIS A 148 8.82 6.73 6.55
N THR A 149 9.31 6.95 5.33
CA THR A 149 9.47 5.90 4.31
C THR A 149 10.60 4.94 4.68
N PHE A 150 10.69 3.82 3.97
CA PHE A 150 11.75 2.83 4.17
C PHE A 150 13.16 3.41 4.00
N ASN A 151 13.34 4.32 3.04
CA ASN A 151 14.65 4.85 2.66
C ASN A 151 15.08 6.06 3.51
N ASP A 152 14.14 6.68 4.22
CA ASP A 152 14.43 7.85 5.02
C ASP A 152 14.92 7.47 6.42
N LYS A 153 15.88 8.25 6.92
CA LYS A 153 16.38 8.14 8.30
C LYS A 153 16.26 9.50 8.99
N PRO A 154 15.02 9.99 9.22
CA PRO A 154 14.83 11.29 9.80
C PRO A 154 15.41 11.33 11.22
N LYS A 155 15.87 12.51 11.62
CA LYS A 155 16.22 12.76 13.03
C LYS A 155 14.93 12.93 13.82
N LEU A 156 14.85 12.25 14.96
CA LEU A 156 13.75 12.39 15.90
C LEU A 156 14.14 13.40 16.98
N GLU A 157 13.32 14.42 17.13
CA GLU A 157 13.43 15.33 18.26
C GLU A 157 12.95 14.62 19.55
N LYS A 158 13.68 14.80 20.64
CA LYS A 158 13.29 14.22 21.92
C LYS A 158 12.06 14.95 22.46
N ALA A 159 11.14 14.20 23.06
CA ALA A 159 10.01 14.80 23.75
C ALA A 159 10.49 15.62 24.95
N ASP A 160 9.93 16.82 25.09
CA ASP A 160 10.16 17.65 26.24
C ASP A 160 9.30 17.17 27.43
N ASN A 161 9.94 16.85 28.53
CA ASN A 161 9.30 16.40 29.77
C ASN A 161 9.51 17.37 30.94
N SER A 162 9.97 18.58 30.68
CA SER A 162 10.28 19.56 31.72
C SER A 162 9.05 19.98 32.54
N ALA A 163 7.87 19.99 31.93
CA ALA A 163 6.59 20.36 32.53
C ALA A 163 5.62 19.16 32.73
N SER A 164 6.04 17.92 32.49
CA SER A 164 5.18 16.76 32.63
C SER A 164 5.07 16.31 34.11
N GLY A 165 3.87 15.85 34.48
CA GLY A 165 3.64 15.19 35.76
C GLY A 165 4.18 13.75 35.78
N PHE A 166 3.36 12.79 36.22
CA PHE A 166 3.77 11.37 36.16
C PHE A 166 3.58 10.79 34.75
N ALA A 167 2.64 11.29 33.98
CA ALA A 167 2.46 10.93 32.55
C ALA A 167 3.51 11.68 31.70
N LYS A 168 4.41 10.95 31.05
CA LYS A 168 5.54 11.52 30.32
C LYS A 168 5.25 11.61 28.84
N ASN A 169 5.66 12.73 28.23
CA ASN A 169 5.66 12.88 26.80
C ASN A 169 6.66 11.90 26.15
N SER A 170 6.32 11.39 25.00
CA SER A 170 7.16 10.46 24.25
C SER A 170 7.22 10.86 22.79
N ALA A 171 8.37 10.62 22.16
CA ALA A 171 8.54 10.77 20.73
C ALA A 171 9.02 9.45 20.15
N LEU A 172 8.37 9.04 19.06
CA LEU A 172 8.65 7.79 18.36
C LEU A 172 8.81 8.05 16.87
N LYS A 173 9.71 7.32 16.25
CA LYS A 173 9.75 7.22 14.80
C LYS A 173 9.32 5.83 14.36
N VAL A 174 8.50 5.80 13.36
CA VAL A 174 7.91 4.58 12.84
C VAL A 174 7.99 4.62 11.33
N ARG A 175 8.35 3.50 10.75
CA ARG A 175 8.28 3.35 9.30
C ARG A 175 6.84 3.20 8.86
N GLU A 176 6.52 3.74 7.68
CA GLU A 176 5.21 3.55 7.06
C GLU A 176 4.73 2.09 7.16
N ARG A 177 3.44 1.88 7.40
CA ARG A 177 2.79 0.56 7.51
C ARG A 177 3.33 -0.35 8.62
N ARG A 178 4.21 0.15 9.50
CA ARG A 178 4.74 -0.62 10.62
C ARG A 178 4.11 -0.17 11.92
N THR A 179 4.05 -1.11 12.85
CA THR A 179 3.53 -0.87 14.19
C THR A 179 4.67 -0.52 15.13
N ALA A 180 4.47 0.49 15.97
CA ALA A 180 5.38 0.81 17.06
C ALA A 180 4.82 0.34 18.39
N LEU A 181 5.67 -0.17 19.24
CA LEU A 181 5.32 -0.50 20.63
C LEU A 181 5.90 0.55 21.57
N LEU A 182 5.02 1.26 22.28
CA LEU A 182 5.37 2.18 23.33
C LEU A 182 5.10 1.53 24.68
N SER A 183 6.19 1.14 25.35
CA SER A 183 6.10 0.52 26.67
C SER A 183 5.54 1.50 27.70
N SER A 184 4.65 1.03 28.55
CA SER A 184 4.12 1.76 29.71
C SER A 184 5.21 2.35 30.62
N LYS A 185 6.35 1.67 30.72
CA LYS A 185 7.52 2.14 31.47
C LYS A 185 8.08 3.47 30.91
N LYS A 186 8.11 3.64 29.59
CA LYS A 186 8.66 4.86 28.97
C LYS A 186 7.77 6.08 29.16
N ILE A 187 6.48 5.89 29.28
CA ILE A 187 5.51 6.95 29.49
C ILE A 187 5.20 7.21 30.96
N GLY A 188 5.89 6.56 31.88
CA GLY A 188 5.70 6.77 33.33
C GLY A 188 4.45 6.10 33.90
N ALA A 189 3.67 5.38 33.08
CA ALA A 189 2.42 4.74 33.47
C ALA A 189 2.60 3.22 33.60
N LYS A 190 3.44 2.77 34.53
CA LYS A 190 3.62 1.35 34.79
C LYS A 190 2.41 0.77 35.52
N GLU A 191 1.82 -0.25 34.99
CA GLU A 191 0.70 -0.97 35.60
C GLU A 191 1.09 -1.63 36.96
N THR A 192 2.34 -2.08 37.10
CA THR A 192 2.86 -2.62 38.37
C THR A 192 2.86 -1.60 39.49
N ASP A 193 2.92 -0.32 39.15
CA ASP A 193 2.94 0.79 40.11
C ASP A 193 1.50 1.37 40.28
N GLY A 194 0.47 0.69 39.79
CA GLY A 194 -0.94 1.06 39.88
C GLY A 194 -1.43 2.08 38.86
N PHE A 195 -0.61 2.42 37.86
CA PHE A 195 -1.00 3.33 36.79
C PHE A 195 -1.79 2.63 35.69
N LYS A 196 -2.80 3.31 35.16
CA LYS A 196 -3.61 2.87 34.05
C LYS A 196 -3.73 3.96 33.02
N ILE A 197 -3.72 3.58 31.73
CA ILE A 197 -4.13 4.47 30.65
C ILE A 197 -5.64 4.31 30.53
N ILE A 198 -6.36 5.43 30.60
CA ILE A 198 -7.84 5.43 30.62
C ILE A 198 -8.47 6.10 29.42
N GLU A 199 -7.75 7.03 28.76
CA GLU A 199 -8.27 7.78 27.62
C GLU A 199 -7.16 8.03 26.59
N ILE A 200 -7.56 8.07 25.31
CA ILE A 200 -6.73 8.53 24.19
C ILE A 200 -7.52 9.59 23.42
N ASN A 201 -6.97 10.79 23.27
CA ASN A 201 -7.64 11.97 22.69
C ASN A 201 -9.05 12.25 23.30
N GLY A 202 -9.21 12.01 24.59
CA GLY A 202 -10.50 12.16 25.28
C GLY A 202 -11.50 11.01 25.04
N GLN A 203 -11.16 9.99 24.30
CA GLN A 203 -11.95 8.79 24.15
C GLN A 203 -11.51 7.74 25.18
N PRO A 204 -12.44 7.16 25.96
CA PRO A 204 -12.10 6.13 26.90
C PRO A 204 -11.55 4.89 26.18
N ILE A 205 -10.56 4.25 26.79
CA ILE A 205 -9.94 3.04 26.25
C ILE A 205 -9.80 1.98 27.31
N SER A 206 -10.16 0.75 26.97
CA SER A 206 -9.99 -0.44 27.80
C SER A 206 -8.84 -1.32 27.26
N LYS A 207 -8.42 -2.30 28.06
CA LYS A 207 -7.41 -3.27 27.62
C LYS A 207 -7.91 -4.07 26.40
N ASN A 208 -7.00 -4.24 25.43
CA ASN A 208 -7.25 -4.90 24.15
C ASN A 208 -8.29 -4.17 23.25
N GLU A 209 -8.53 -2.91 23.52
CA GLU A 209 -9.39 -2.05 22.70
C GLU A 209 -8.54 -1.17 21.78
N ILE A 210 -9.10 -0.83 20.62
CA ILE A 210 -8.48 0.02 19.62
C ILE A 210 -9.21 1.34 19.57
N VAL A 211 -8.47 2.43 19.67
CA VAL A 211 -8.97 3.79 19.50
C VAL A 211 -8.23 4.46 18.36
N SER A 212 -8.99 5.09 17.46
CA SER A 212 -8.43 5.83 16.33
C SER A 212 -8.01 7.24 16.75
N PHE A 213 -6.90 7.69 16.21
CA PHE A 213 -6.46 9.08 16.31
C PHE A 213 -6.15 9.60 14.91
N GLY A 214 -6.40 10.84 14.62
CA GLY A 214 -6.21 11.53 13.33
C GLY A 214 -5.62 10.71 12.16
N ASN A 215 -4.39 10.22 12.30
CA ASN A 215 -3.65 9.53 11.25
C ASN A 215 -3.24 8.09 11.58
N GLY A 216 -3.94 7.45 12.50
CA GLY A 216 -3.65 6.06 12.89
C GLY A 216 -4.55 5.55 14.00
N GLU A 217 -4.16 4.43 14.58
CA GLU A 217 -4.87 3.74 15.64
C GLU A 217 -3.92 3.35 16.78
N VAL A 218 -4.45 3.29 17.99
CA VAL A 218 -3.74 2.83 19.19
C VAL A 218 -4.50 1.67 19.79
N LEU A 219 -3.81 0.56 19.97
CA LEU A 219 -4.29 -0.60 20.73
C LEU A 219 -3.64 -0.57 22.11
N LEU A 220 -4.43 -0.56 23.17
CA LEU A 220 -3.93 -0.75 24.53
C LEU A 220 -3.81 -2.25 24.80
N THR A 221 -2.57 -2.72 24.94
CA THR A 221 -2.31 -4.15 25.19
C THR A 221 -2.74 -4.56 26.60
N SER A 222 -2.93 -5.87 26.82
CA SER A 222 -3.21 -6.44 28.15
C SER A 222 -2.17 -6.07 29.24
N LYS A 223 -0.94 -5.74 28.82
CA LYS A 223 0.17 -5.31 29.68
C LYS A 223 0.25 -3.79 29.89
N GLY A 224 -0.76 -3.03 29.51
CA GLY A 224 -0.77 -1.57 29.63
C GLY A 224 0.20 -0.83 28.71
N SER A 225 0.76 -1.47 27.70
CA SER A 225 1.59 -0.83 26.68
C SER A 225 0.75 -0.41 25.48
N MET A 226 1.09 0.69 24.83
CA MET A 226 0.40 1.13 23.61
C MET A 226 1.06 0.55 22.37
N GLN A 227 0.28 -0.08 21.53
CA GLN A 227 0.68 -0.50 20.19
C GLN A 227 0.10 0.50 19.19
N ILE A 228 0.96 1.28 18.56
CA ILE A 228 0.58 2.39 17.71
C ILE A 228 0.78 1.99 16.26
N ARG A 229 -0.26 2.14 15.47
CA ARG A 229 -0.27 1.79 14.05
C ARG A 229 -0.68 3.01 13.23
N PRO A 230 0.26 3.63 12.49
CA PRO A 230 -0.09 4.68 11.55
C PRO A 230 -0.97 4.14 10.43
N TYR A 231 -1.76 5.01 9.84
CA TYR A 231 -2.60 4.64 8.70
C TYR A 231 -1.77 4.03 7.56
N ALA A 232 -2.12 2.80 7.19
CA ALA A 232 -1.35 2.01 6.22
C ALA A 232 -1.66 2.33 4.75
N GLY A 233 -2.76 3.08 4.48
CA GLY A 233 -3.23 3.31 3.13
C GLY A 233 -3.76 2.04 2.45
N MET A 234 -4.22 2.20 1.22
CA MET A 234 -4.77 1.12 0.39
C MET A 234 -3.82 0.70 -0.74
N THR A 235 -2.73 1.43 -0.95
CA THR A 235 -1.75 1.14 -2.00
C THR A 235 -0.82 0.00 -1.60
N MET A 236 -0.20 -0.66 -2.56
CA MET A 236 0.85 -1.65 -2.28
C MET A 236 2.10 -0.98 -1.67
N GLU A 237 2.82 -1.72 -0.84
CA GLU A 237 4.09 -1.23 -0.28
C GLU A 237 5.12 -1.06 -1.39
N ALA A 238 5.75 0.12 -1.44
CA ALA A 238 6.75 0.46 -2.45
C ALA A 238 7.99 -0.46 -2.44
N LEU A 239 8.19 -1.24 -1.37
CA LEU A 239 9.25 -2.26 -1.29
C LEU A 239 8.98 -3.43 -2.26
N TYR A 240 7.72 -3.80 -2.45
CA TYR A 240 7.34 -4.91 -3.32
C TYR A 240 7.00 -4.44 -4.73
N LEU A 241 6.25 -3.36 -4.84
CA LEU A 241 5.83 -2.80 -6.12
C LEU A 241 5.86 -1.26 -6.05
N PRO A 242 6.96 -0.63 -6.47
CA PRO A 242 7.06 0.83 -6.51
C PRO A 242 6.20 1.41 -7.64
N ALA A 243 5.74 2.64 -7.46
CA ALA A 243 5.01 3.34 -8.51
C ALA A 243 5.86 3.55 -9.78
N PRO A 244 5.27 3.53 -10.99
CA PRO A 244 6.00 3.64 -12.25
C PRO A 244 6.93 4.85 -12.32
N GLU A 245 6.48 6.01 -11.84
CA GLU A 245 7.29 7.24 -11.78
C GLU A 245 8.50 7.10 -10.85
N ASN A 246 8.39 6.35 -9.76
CA ASN A 246 9.49 6.11 -8.83
C ASN A 246 10.54 5.16 -9.43
N VAL A 247 10.10 4.18 -10.20
CA VAL A 247 11.00 3.31 -10.98
C VAL A 247 11.78 4.14 -11.99
N TRP A 248 11.10 5.02 -12.73
CA TRP A 248 11.75 5.89 -13.70
C TRP A 248 12.75 6.85 -13.05
N LYS A 249 12.37 7.52 -11.96
CA LYS A 249 13.28 8.39 -11.18
C LYS A 249 14.51 7.62 -10.69
N SER A 250 14.31 6.39 -10.20
CA SER A 250 15.41 5.55 -9.73
C SER A 250 16.32 5.11 -10.87
N PHE A 251 15.76 4.78 -12.02
CA PHE A 251 16.54 4.46 -13.22
C PHE A 251 17.41 5.64 -13.66
N VAL A 252 16.84 6.85 -13.75
CA VAL A 252 17.59 8.05 -14.11
C VAL A 252 18.69 8.34 -13.10
N ARG A 253 18.40 8.19 -11.80
CA ARG A 253 19.40 8.38 -10.74
C ARG A 253 20.52 7.37 -10.85
N LEU A 254 20.21 6.08 -11.00
CA LEU A 254 21.22 5.02 -11.15
C LEU A 254 22.06 5.18 -12.41
N ASN A 255 21.47 5.72 -13.47
CA ASN A 255 22.24 6.02 -14.69
C ASN A 255 23.23 7.17 -14.50
N LYS A 256 22.91 8.16 -13.64
CA LYS A 256 23.78 9.31 -13.36
C LYS A 256 24.82 9.04 -12.27
N GLU A 257 24.39 8.44 -11.18
CA GLU A 257 25.19 8.30 -9.95
C GLU A 257 25.83 6.92 -9.83
N GLY A 258 25.33 5.93 -10.57
CA GLY A 258 25.73 4.54 -10.42
C GLY A 258 25.17 3.89 -9.13
N TYR A 259 25.56 2.66 -8.89
CA TYR A 259 25.28 1.92 -7.66
C TYR A 259 26.61 1.45 -7.06
N THR A 260 26.86 1.78 -5.80
CA THR A 260 28.11 1.43 -5.08
C THR A 260 29.37 1.80 -5.83
N ASN A 261 29.42 3.02 -6.38
CA ASN A 261 30.54 3.57 -7.17
C ASN A 261 30.81 2.90 -8.53
N VAL A 262 29.87 2.08 -9.00
CA VAL A 262 29.95 1.44 -10.33
C VAL A 262 28.79 1.94 -11.19
N GLY A 263 29.08 2.31 -12.42
CA GLY A 263 28.07 2.78 -13.37
C GLY A 263 27.02 1.71 -13.70
N LEU A 264 25.78 2.12 -13.93
CA LEU A 264 24.70 1.19 -14.30
C LEU A 264 25.07 0.36 -15.52
N TRP A 265 25.57 1.00 -16.56
CA TRP A 265 25.96 0.34 -17.82
C TRP A 265 27.15 -0.60 -17.67
N GLU A 266 28.07 -0.27 -16.82
CA GLU A 266 29.20 -1.14 -16.49
C GLU A 266 28.72 -2.42 -15.80
N ASN A 267 27.81 -2.32 -14.83
CA ASN A 267 27.19 -3.47 -14.19
C ASN A 267 26.41 -4.35 -15.20
N VAL A 268 25.65 -3.73 -16.10
CA VAL A 268 24.92 -4.44 -17.16
C VAL A 268 25.89 -5.16 -18.08
N PHE A 269 26.95 -4.52 -18.50
CA PHE A 269 27.95 -5.10 -19.40
C PHE A 269 28.65 -6.31 -18.76
N TRP A 270 29.11 -6.18 -17.53
CA TRP A 270 29.74 -7.31 -16.82
C TRP A 270 28.78 -8.46 -16.56
N SER A 271 27.50 -8.15 -16.28
CA SER A 271 26.47 -9.19 -16.15
C SER A 271 26.22 -9.91 -17.48
N LEU A 272 26.16 -9.18 -18.59
CA LEU A 272 26.00 -9.75 -19.93
C LEU A 272 27.19 -10.68 -20.28
N ILE A 273 28.41 -10.22 -20.05
CA ILE A 273 29.61 -11.04 -20.28
C ILE A 273 29.56 -12.35 -19.49
N ARG A 274 29.18 -12.29 -18.20
CA ARG A 274 29.05 -13.51 -17.36
C ARG A 274 28.05 -14.49 -17.94
N VAL A 275 26.89 -13.99 -18.38
CA VAL A 275 25.84 -14.84 -18.99
C VAL A 275 26.33 -15.47 -20.29
N VAL A 276 26.94 -14.66 -21.18
CA VAL A 276 27.45 -15.14 -22.48
C VAL A 276 28.57 -16.16 -22.28
N LEU A 277 29.53 -15.87 -21.40
CA LEU A 277 30.61 -16.80 -21.08
C LEU A 277 30.10 -18.10 -20.45
N GLY A 278 29.16 -17.98 -19.49
CA GLY A 278 28.56 -19.17 -18.87
C GLY A 278 27.82 -20.03 -19.88
N PHE A 279 27.06 -19.41 -20.78
CA PHE A 279 26.38 -20.12 -21.87
C PHE A 279 27.37 -20.75 -22.85
N ALA A 280 28.39 -20.02 -23.28
CA ALA A 280 29.41 -20.53 -24.21
C ALA A 280 30.17 -21.72 -23.62
N LEU A 281 30.58 -21.62 -22.36
CA LEU A 281 31.25 -22.73 -21.67
C LEU A 281 30.30 -23.92 -21.46
N GLY A 282 29.04 -23.66 -21.09
CA GLY A 282 28.03 -24.70 -20.97
C GLY A 282 27.80 -25.43 -22.28
N CYS A 283 27.72 -24.75 -23.40
CA CYS A 283 27.64 -25.37 -24.72
C CYS A 283 28.91 -26.11 -25.10
N LEU A 284 30.09 -25.54 -24.84
CA LEU A 284 31.38 -26.12 -25.21
C LEU A 284 31.62 -27.48 -24.53
N PHE A 285 31.25 -27.58 -23.26
CA PHE A 285 31.41 -28.83 -22.50
C PHE A 285 30.16 -29.70 -22.51
N GLY A 286 28.98 -29.13 -22.48
CA GLY A 286 27.71 -29.85 -22.42
C GLY A 286 27.37 -30.59 -23.70
N ILE A 287 27.65 -30.00 -24.87
CA ILE A 287 27.38 -30.67 -26.14
C ILE A 287 28.26 -31.90 -26.32
N PRO A 288 29.59 -31.84 -26.16
CA PRO A 288 30.42 -33.05 -26.33
C PRO A 288 30.14 -34.16 -25.29
N LEU A 289 29.73 -33.78 -24.06
CA LEU A 289 29.41 -34.75 -23.03
C LEU A 289 28.02 -35.40 -23.19
N GLY A 290 27.13 -34.73 -23.93
CA GLY A 290 25.77 -35.21 -24.22
C GLY A 290 25.68 -36.11 -25.48
N PHE A 291 26.72 -36.11 -26.29
CA PHE A 291 26.88 -36.98 -27.45
C PHE A 291 27.83 -38.11 -27.12
#